data_473b5580a92a7113cf4353b068cd655e
#
_entry.id   473b5580a92a7113cf4353b068cd655e
#
_cell.length_a   1.000
_cell.length_b   1.000
_cell.length_c   1.000
_cell.angle_alpha   90.00
_cell.angle_beta   90.00
_cell.angle_gamma   90.00
#
_symmetry.space_group_name_H-M   'P 1'
#
loop_
_entity.id
_entity.type
_entity.pdbx_description
1 polymer ?
#
loop_
_entity_poly.entity_id
_entity_poly.type
_entity_poly.pdbx_seq_one_letter_code
_entity_poly.pdbx_strand_id
1 'polypeptide(L)'
;MNCPPNTPSYFTMTKLIKFLFLASLFTGEVCYAQTKVAALRDFRQVWDSNHDNPRGFYFEDRHHDLDKFAGEWEGTGFVGHQWSVRIVVLKKANYYHSYWSDALGLELSITKDGKACITPTKGLLSGTSFIQGWEFAWDEEKNSVQPDVCKVPFAYGKADKPYQGLATLYLCLNAAHDTIIVRRSHLVGIDRPVIIPDYLSVPYDAEVCTLRRVKK
;
A
#
# COMPACT_ATOMS: atom_id res chain seq x y z
N MET A 1 -13.39 56.35 57.77
CA MET A 1 -12.73 55.13 57.27
C MET A 1 -13.52 54.62 56.08
N ASN A 2 -13.09 54.90 54.85
CA ASN A 2 -13.76 54.48 53.62
C ASN A 2 -13.00 53.30 53.00
N CYS A 3 -13.60 52.14 52.98
CA CYS A 3 -13.07 50.99 52.18
C CYS A 3 -13.37 51.21 50.68
N PRO A 4 -12.39 51.03 49.79
CA PRO A 4 -12.64 51.04 48.34
C PRO A 4 -13.34 49.74 47.88
N PRO A 5 -14.20 49.82 46.88
CA PRO A 5 -14.84 48.64 46.36
C PRO A 5 -13.88 47.78 45.55
N ASN A 6 -13.87 46.47 45.83
CA ASN A 6 -13.18 45.44 45.04
C ASN A 6 -13.84 45.29 43.68
N THR A 7 -13.24 45.87 42.65
CA THR A 7 -13.61 45.55 41.25
C THR A 7 -12.93 44.27 40.81
N PRO A 8 -13.67 43.25 40.37
CA PRO A 8 -13.06 42.03 39.81
C PRO A 8 -12.38 42.36 38.49
N SER A 9 -11.10 41.99 38.42
CA SER A 9 -10.23 42.22 37.27
C SER A 9 -10.75 41.43 36.05
N TYR A 10 -11.37 42.13 35.08
CA TYR A 10 -11.75 41.59 33.78
C TYR A 10 -10.57 41.03 32.96
N PHE A 11 -9.36 41.24 33.42
CA PHE A 11 -8.14 40.80 32.75
C PHE A 11 -7.84 39.31 32.86
N THR A 12 -8.39 38.63 33.86
CA THR A 12 -8.22 37.18 34.06
C THR A 12 -9.14 36.33 33.22
N MET A 13 -10.36 36.82 32.94
CA MET A 13 -11.36 36.06 32.18
C MET A 13 -11.02 35.97 30.70
N THR A 14 -10.46 37.02 30.11
CA THR A 14 -10.03 37.06 28.70
C THR A 14 -8.86 36.12 28.41
N LYS A 15 -7.96 35.91 29.36
CA LYS A 15 -6.84 34.99 29.24
C LYS A 15 -7.32 33.52 29.32
N LEU A 16 -8.29 33.25 30.18
CA LEU A 16 -8.86 31.89 30.32
C LEU A 16 -9.65 31.46 29.06
N ILE A 17 -10.41 32.39 28.49
CA ILE A 17 -11.16 32.12 27.24
C ILE A 17 -10.20 31.91 26.06
N LYS A 18 -9.12 32.65 25.93
CA LYS A 18 -8.10 32.45 24.90
C LYS A 18 -7.37 31.12 25.07
N PHE A 19 -7.11 30.68 26.29
CA PHE A 19 -6.48 29.40 26.58
C PHE A 19 -7.41 28.23 26.25
N LEU A 20 -8.70 28.33 26.55
CA LEU A 20 -9.70 27.35 26.20
C LEU A 20 -9.93 27.25 24.66
N PHE A 21 -9.89 28.41 23.96
CA PHE A 21 -9.98 28.43 22.49
C PHE A 21 -8.72 27.86 21.83
N LEU A 22 -7.53 28.09 22.37
CA LEU A 22 -6.30 27.46 21.87
C LEU A 22 -6.29 25.94 22.12
N ALA A 23 -6.76 25.50 23.28
CA ALA A 23 -6.87 24.06 23.59
C ALA A 23 -7.87 23.34 22.69
N SER A 24 -8.98 24.00 22.29
CA SER A 24 -9.97 23.42 21.37
C SER A 24 -9.48 23.34 19.92
N LEU A 25 -8.50 24.16 19.49
CA LEU A 25 -7.89 24.08 18.17
C LEU A 25 -6.88 22.91 18.05
N PHE A 26 -6.34 22.42 19.16
CA PHE A 26 -5.44 21.26 19.18
C PHE A 26 -6.17 19.92 19.33
N THR A 27 -7.47 19.91 19.64
CA THR A 27 -8.27 18.68 19.74
C THR A 27 -8.97 18.31 18.42
N GLY A 28 -8.72 19.02 17.33
CA GLY A 28 -9.36 18.80 16.02
C GLY A 28 -8.75 17.69 15.16
N GLU A 29 -7.59 17.16 15.51
CA GLU A 29 -7.19 15.84 14.99
C GLU A 29 -7.94 14.80 15.80
N VAL A 30 -9.11 14.41 15.29
CA VAL A 30 -9.78 13.19 15.71
C VAL A 30 -8.78 12.08 15.43
N CYS A 31 -7.96 11.77 16.44
CA CYS A 31 -7.19 10.55 16.48
C CYS A 31 -8.24 9.45 16.40
N TYR A 32 -8.51 8.92 15.20
CA TYR A 32 -9.26 7.68 15.05
C TYR A 32 -8.43 6.63 15.78
N ALA A 33 -8.70 6.51 17.08
CA ALA A 33 -8.07 5.51 17.89
C ALA A 33 -8.38 4.18 17.21
N GLN A 34 -7.35 3.52 16.72
CA GLN A 34 -7.43 2.20 16.18
C GLN A 34 -8.07 1.30 17.23
N THR A 35 -9.33 0.91 17.01
CA THR A 35 -10.11 0.19 18.00
C THR A 35 -10.11 -1.31 17.78
N LYS A 36 -9.75 -1.76 16.58
CA LYS A 36 -9.87 -3.17 16.20
C LYS A 36 -8.61 -3.65 15.49
N VAL A 37 -8.10 -4.80 15.92
CA VAL A 37 -6.96 -5.47 15.27
C VAL A 37 -7.44 -6.83 14.77
N ALA A 38 -7.25 -7.07 13.45
CA ALA A 38 -7.55 -8.34 12.80
C ALA A 38 -6.26 -8.91 12.18
N ALA A 39 -6.22 -10.22 11.94
CA ALA A 39 -5.13 -10.79 11.16
C ALA A 39 -5.24 -10.38 9.69
N LEU A 40 -4.09 -10.17 9.03
CA LEU A 40 -4.07 -9.82 7.61
C LEU A 40 -4.76 -10.87 6.73
N ARG A 41 -4.70 -12.14 7.11
CA ARG A 41 -5.42 -13.24 6.45
C ARG A 41 -6.94 -13.08 6.48
N ASP A 42 -7.48 -12.38 7.48
CA ASP A 42 -8.92 -12.19 7.66
C ASP A 42 -9.44 -10.95 6.91
N PHE A 43 -8.57 -10.26 6.14
CA PHE A 43 -8.90 -9.00 5.47
C PHE A 43 -10.21 -9.10 4.69
N ARG A 44 -10.35 -10.09 3.80
CA ARG A 44 -11.54 -10.26 2.98
C ARG A 44 -12.79 -10.49 3.82
N GLN A 45 -12.73 -11.37 4.81
CA GLN A 45 -13.86 -11.68 5.70
C GLN A 45 -14.31 -10.45 6.49
N VAL A 46 -13.36 -9.68 7.01
CA VAL A 46 -13.66 -8.42 7.72
C VAL A 46 -14.24 -7.38 6.76
N TRP A 47 -13.71 -7.29 5.54
CA TRP A 47 -14.20 -6.39 4.50
C TRP A 47 -15.66 -6.67 4.18
N ASP A 48 -15.98 -7.91 3.81
CA ASP A 48 -17.32 -8.35 3.44
C ASP A 48 -18.33 -8.17 4.60
N SER A 49 -17.91 -8.47 5.85
CA SER A 49 -18.78 -8.36 7.03
C SER A 49 -19.05 -6.92 7.48
N ASN A 50 -18.24 -5.94 7.06
CA ASN A 50 -18.38 -4.53 7.41
C ASN A 50 -18.91 -3.67 6.23
N HIS A 51 -19.62 -4.28 5.28
CA HIS A 51 -20.19 -3.58 4.12
C HIS A 51 -19.16 -2.73 3.38
N ASP A 52 -18.03 -3.33 3.04
CA ASP A 52 -16.90 -2.72 2.33
C ASP A 52 -16.27 -1.50 3.03
N ASN A 53 -16.42 -1.38 4.34
CA ASN A 53 -15.89 -0.27 5.10
C ASN A 53 -15.17 -0.70 6.40
N PRO A 54 -13.91 -1.14 6.32
CA PRO A 54 -13.12 -1.58 7.49
C PRO A 54 -12.52 -0.41 8.28
N ARG A 55 -13.25 0.70 8.44
CA ARG A 55 -12.74 1.87 9.17
C ARG A 55 -12.31 1.53 10.58
N GLY A 56 -11.15 2.04 10.97
CA GLY A 56 -10.59 1.85 12.31
C GLY A 56 -9.97 0.48 12.55
N PHE A 57 -9.91 -0.39 11.54
CA PHE A 57 -9.18 -1.65 11.64
C PHE A 57 -7.68 -1.46 11.38
N TYR A 58 -6.89 -2.32 12.02
CA TYR A 58 -5.52 -2.62 11.68
C TYR A 58 -5.39 -4.10 11.34
N PHE A 59 -5.00 -4.38 10.11
CA PHE A 59 -4.72 -5.73 9.61
C PHE A 59 -3.25 -6.05 9.83
N GLU A 60 -2.98 -6.84 10.85
CA GLU A 60 -1.63 -7.20 11.28
C GLU A 60 -1.20 -8.53 10.66
N ASP A 61 0.01 -8.58 10.12
CA ASP A 61 0.62 -9.83 9.66
C ASP A 61 1.14 -10.66 10.84
N ARG A 62 0.21 -11.28 11.59
CA ARG A 62 0.49 -12.12 12.76
C ARG A 62 1.17 -13.44 12.43
N HIS A 63 1.08 -13.85 11.18
CA HIS A 63 1.63 -15.12 10.70
C HIS A 63 2.98 -14.95 10.00
N HIS A 64 3.50 -13.72 9.91
CA HIS A 64 4.74 -13.41 9.21
C HIS A 64 4.74 -13.85 7.74
N ASP A 65 3.56 -13.83 7.10
CA ASP A 65 3.40 -14.24 5.71
C ASP A 65 4.08 -13.30 4.73
N LEU A 66 4.16 -12.00 5.07
CA LEU A 66 4.83 -11.01 4.25
C LEU A 66 6.36 -11.14 4.30
N ASP A 67 6.93 -11.65 5.39
CA ASP A 67 8.39 -11.75 5.58
C ASP A 67 9.04 -12.64 4.52
N LYS A 68 8.34 -13.67 4.02
CA LYS A 68 8.85 -14.56 2.99
C LYS A 68 9.03 -13.91 1.61
N PHE A 69 8.35 -12.79 1.35
CA PHE A 69 8.54 -12.00 0.14
C PHE A 69 9.71 -11.00 0.25
N ALA A 70 10.08 -10.60 1.46
CA ALA A 70 11.10 -9.58 1.67
C ALA A 70 12.47 -9.98 1.10
N GLY A 71 13.15 -9.04 0.45
CA GLY A 71 14.46 -9.26 -0.14
C GLY A 71 14.65 -8.56 -1.48
N GLU A 72 15.73 -8.92 -2.14
CA GLU A 72 16.10 -8.44 -3.48
C GLU A 72 15.82 -9.57 -4.49
N TRP A 73 15.20 -9.21 -5.60
CA TRP A 73 14.73 -10.13 -6.61
C TRP A 73 15.08 -9.62 -8.00
N GLU A 74 15.54 -10.50 -8.86
CA GLU A 74 15.89 -10.16 -10.24
C GLU A 74 15.37 -11.22 -11.20
N GLY A 75 15.06 -10.81 -12.43
CA GLY A 75 14.63 -11.75 -13.44
C GLY A 75 14.35 -11.11 -14.79
N THR A 76 14.06 -11.98 -15.74
CA THR A 76 13.72 -11.56 -17.10
C THR A 76 12.23 -11.74 -17.31
N GLY A 77 11.58 -10.68 -17.78
CA GLY A 77 10.18 -10.67 -18.10
C GLY A 77 9.90 -10.77 -19.59
N PHE A 78 8.63 -10.54 -19.91
CA PHE A 78 8.13 -10.58 -21.26
C PHE A 78 8.94 -9.67 -22.21
N VAL A 79 9.21 -10.16 -23.42
CA VAL A 79 9.98 -9.45 -24.47
C VAL A 79 11.40 -9.03 -24.02
N GLY A 80 12.00 -9.77 -23.07
CA GLY A 80 13.40 -9.55 -22.65
C GLY A 80 13.61 -8.40 -21.68
N HIS A 81 12.54 -7.86 -21.08
CA HIS A 81 12.69 -6.84 -20.04
C HIS A 81 13.37 -7.42 -18.80
N GLN A 82 14.36 -6.70 -18.28
CA GLN A 82 15.02 -7.04 -17.01
C GLN A 82 14.31 -6.35 -15.86
N TRP A 83 13.92 -7.12 -14.88
CA TRP A 83 13.24 -6.67 -13.67
C TRP A 83 14.17 -6.79 -12.47
N SER A 84 14.25 -5.73 -11.70
CA SER A 84 14.90 -5.73 -10.40
C SER A 84 13.90 -5.16 -9.38
N VAL A 85 13.62 -5.93 -8.34
CA VAL A 85 12.59 -5.60 -7.34
C VAL A 85 13.20 -5.76 -5.95
N ARG A 86 13.14 -4.70 -5.16
CA ARG A 86 13.41 -4.77 -3.73
C ARG A 86 12.08 -4.75 -2.99
N ILE A 87 11.85 -5.78 -2.17
CA ILE A 87 10.62 -5.93 -1.38
C ILE A 87 10.96 -5.77 0.10
N VAL A 88 10.21 -4.91 0.78
CA VAL A 88 10.30 -4.69 2.23
C VAL A 88 8.94 -4.85 2.88
N VAL A 89 8.90 -5.25 4.15
CA VAL A 89 7.65 -5.28 4.92
C VAL A 89 7.45 -3.92 5.58
N LEU A 90 6.33 -3.30 5.28
CA LEU A 90 5.89 -2.04 5.88
C LEU A 90 4.90 -2.36 7.00
N LYS A 91 5.20 -1.93 8.21
CA LYS A 91 4.29 -2.09 9.34
C LYS A 91 3.31 -0.91 9.41
N LYS A 92 2.05 -1.23 9.66
CA LYS A 92 0.99 -0.24 9.91
C LYS A 92 0.89 0.85 8.83
N ALA A 93 0.99 0.45 7.56
CA ALA A 93 0.79 1.36 6.44
C ALA A 93 -0.65 1.88 6.43
N ASN A 94 -0.82 3.21 6.33
CA ASN A 94 -2.14 3.83 6.27
C ASN A 94 -2.70 3.73 4.84
N TYR A 95 -3.93 3.25 4.72
CA TYR A 95 -4.59 3.08 3.45
C TYR A 95 -5.83 3.98 3.33
N TYR A 96 -5.74 5.00 2.47
CA TYR A 96 -6.82 5.97 2.21
C TYR A 96 -7.47 6.56 3.48
N HIS A 97 -6.72 6.70 4.58
CA HIS A 97 -7.24 7.17 5.87
C HIS A 97 -8.41 6.35 6.44
N SER A 98 -8.65 5.15 5.90
CA SER A 98 -9.78 4.30 6.29
C SER A 98 -9.36 3.19 7.23
N TYR A 99 -8.25 2.56 6.98
CA TYR A 99 -7.70 1.47 7.80
C TYR A 99 -6.18 1.43 7.69
N TRP A 100 -5.56 0.64 8.55
CA TRP A 100 -4.12 0.37 8.52
C TRP A 100 -3.89 -1.11 8.19
N SER A 101 -2.79 -1.41 7.54
CA SER A 101 -2.40 -2.78 7.24
C SER A 101 -0.88 -2.90 7.28
N ASP A 102 -0.39 -4.07 7.68
CA ASP A 102 0.94 -4.47 7.27
C ASP A 102 0.91 -4.73 5.76
N ALA A 103 1.99 -4.38 5.07
CA ALA A 103 2.01 -4.42 3.61
C ALA A 103 3.41 -4.73 3.08
N LEU A 104 3.48 -5.21 1.84
CA LEU A 104 4.72 -5.21 1.06
C LEU A 104 4.95 -3.83 0.45
N GLY A 105 6.13 -3.28 0.63
CA GLY A 105 6.61 -2.13 -0.12
C GLY A 105 7.56 -2.60 -1.21
N LEU A 106 7.33 -2.18 -2.46
CA LEU A 106 8.12 -2.58 -3.62
C LEU A 106 8.84 -1.38 -4.24
N GLU A 107 10.17 -1.47 -4.34
CA GLU A 107 10.97 -0.64 -5.24
C GLU A 107 11.22 -1.44 -6.52
N LEU A 108 10.70 -0.96 -7.64
CA LEU A 108 10.75 -1.66 -8.91
C LEU A 108 11.56 -0.87 -9.94
N SER A 109 12.48 -1.54 -10.60
CA SER A 109 13.20 -1.07 -11.78
C SER A 109 12.98 -2.04 -12.94
N ILE A 110 12.63 -1.51 -14.12
CA ILE A 110 12.50 -2.30 -15.34
C ILE A 110 13.38 -1.67 -16.41
N THR A 111 14.23 -2.46 -17.04
CA THR A 111 15.12 -2.03 -18.12
C THR A 111 14.95 -2.92 -19.34
N LYS A 112 15.22 -2.38 -20.54
CA LYS A 112 15.32 -3.11 -21.80
C LYS A 112 16.52 -2.57 -22.58
N ASP A 113 17.40 -3.47 -23.01
CA ASP A 113 18.63 -3.11 -23.74
C ASP A 113 19.46 -2.04 -23.02
N GLY A 114 19.55 -2.13 -21.69
CA GLY A 114 20.27 -1.18 -20.83
C GLY A 114 19.55 0.18 -20.63
N LYS A 115 18.38 0.40 -21.24
CA LYS A 115 17.59 1.63 -21.06
C LYS A 115 16.50 1.43 -20.02
N ALA A 116 16.34 2.38 -19.12
CA ALA A 116 15.27 2.34 -18.12
C ALA A 116 13.91 2.52 -18.79
N CYS A 117 13.01 1.55 -18.59
CA CYS A 117 11.58 1.65 -18.91
C CYS A 117 10.82 2.22 -17.72
N ILE A 118 11.19 1.78 -16.50
CA ILE A 118 10.71 2.33 -15.22
C ILE A 118 11.94 2.53 -14.35
N THR A 119 12.06 3.70 -13.77
CA THR A 119 12.93 3.99 -12.63
C THR A 119 12.13 3.77 -11.35
N PRO A 120 12.78 3.53 -10.19
CA PRO A 120 12.09 3.29 -8.94
C PRO A 120 10.95 4.30 -8.73
N THR A 121 9.73 3.78 -8.78
CA THR A 121 8.52 4.62 -8.73
C THR A 121 8.23 5.01 -7.29
N LYS A 122 8.03 6.30 -7.05
CA LYS A 122 7.42 6.75 -5.80
C LYS A 122 5.99 6.23 -5.75
N GLY A 123 5.63 5.59 -4.65
CA GLY A 123 4.30 5.01 -4.47
C GLY A 123 3.19 6.05 -4.64
N LEU A 124 2.21 5.70 -5.46
CA LEU A 124 1.17 6.60 -5.94
C LEU A 124 0.12 6.95 -4.89
N LEU A 125 -0.18 6.00 -4.04
CA LEU A 125 -1.43 6.03 -3.29
C LEU A 125 -1.26 6.52 -1.84
N SER A 126 -0.04 6.65 -1.34
CA SER A 126 0.18 6.97 0.09
C SER A 126 1.28 7.98 0.37
N GLY A 127 1.83 8.65 -0.66
CA GLY A 127 2.97 9.56 -0.48
C GLY A 127 4.27 8.85 -0.08
N THR A 128 4.28 7.53 -0.02
CA THR A 128 5.46 6.72 0.24
C THR A 128 6.24 6.45 -1.05
N SER A 129 7.52 6.13 -0.91
CA SER A 129 8.39 5.83 -2.05
C SER A 129 8.21 4.43 -2.61
N PHE A 130 7.20 3.66 -2.16
CA PHE A 130 6.99 2.27 -2.48
C PHE A 130 5.63 2.02 -3.13
N ILE A 131 5.59 1.08 -4.08
CA ILE A 131 4.35 0.44 -4.51
C ILE A 131 3.94 -0.49 -3.36
N GLN A 132 2.68 -0.49 -2.96
CA GLN A 132 2.23 -1.27 -1.80
C GLN A 132 1.33 -2.41 -2.21
N GLY A 133 1.60 -3.60 -1.68
CA GLY A 133 0.73 -4.77 -1.74
C GLY A 133 0.36 -5.22 -0.33
N TRP A 134 -0.94 -5.39 -0.06
CA TRP A 134 -1.45 -5.69 1.29
C TRP A 134 -2.51 -6.78 1.31
N GLU A 135 -2.99 -7.23 0.18
CA GLU A 135 -4.05 -8.23 0.10
C GLU A 135 -3.47 -9.55 -0.42
N PHE A 136 -3.73 -10.63 0.29
CA PHE A 136 -3.48 -11.96 -0.22
C PHE A 136 -4.60 -12.39 -1.19
N ALA A 137 -4.25 -13.20 -2.18
CA ALA A 137 -5.24 -13.77 -3.06
C ALA A 137 -6.16 -14.73 -2.30
N TRP A 138 -7.37 -14.90 -2.82
CA TRP A 138 -8.36 -15.81 -2.29
C TRP A 138 -8.55 -16.98 -3.24
N ASP A 139 -8.58 -18.20 -2.70
CA ASP A 139 -8.88 -19.41 -3.41
C ASP A 139 -10.38 -19.71 -3.25
N GLU A 140 -11.16 -19.46 -4.29
CA GLU A 140 -12.62 -19.64 -4.23
C GLU A 140 -13.02 -21.11 -4.07
N GLU A 141 -12.24 -22.05 -4.62
CA GLU A 141 -12.52 -23.48 -4.52
C GLU A 141 -12.30 -24.00 -3.10
N LYS A 142 -11.22 -23.54 -2.47
CA LYS A 142 -10.87 -23.93 -1.09
C LYS A 142 -11.49 -23.03 -0.03
N ASN A 143 -12.15 -21.95 -0.47
CA ASN A 143 -12.70 -20.91 0.41
C ASN A 143 -11.67 -20.44 1.46
N SER A 144 -10.45 -20.15 1.03
CA SER A 144 -9.33 -19.83 1.89
C SER A 144 -8.37 -18.81 1.30
N VAL A 145 -7.64 -18.11 2.16
CA VAL A 145 -6.57 -17.20 1.76
C VAL A 145 -5.37 -17.99 1.21
N GLN A 146 -4.72 -17.43 0.19
CA GLN A 146 -3.46 -17.92 -0.37
C GLN A 146 -2.30 -17.04 0.12
N PRO A 147 -1.63 -17.37 1.23
CA PRO A 147 -0.61 -16.50 1.83
C PRO A 147 0.69 -16.42 1.01
N ASP A 148 0.83 -17.24 -0.03
CA ASP A 148 1.96 -17.20 -0.96
C ASP A 148 1.66 -16.40 -2.24
N VAL A 149 0.49 -15.76 -2.31
CA VAL A 149 0.07 -14.93 -3.44
C VAL A 149 -0.38 -13.58 -2.95
N CYS A 150 0.45 -12.55 -3.14
CA CYS A 150 0.15 -11.17 -2.74
C CYS A 150 -0.29 -10.34 -3.95
N LYS A 151 -1.41 -9.62 -3.82
CA LYS A 151 -1.90 -8.65 -4.81
C LYS A 151 -1.21 -7.31 -4.62
N VAL A 152 -0.73 -6.75 -5.73
CA VAL A 152 -0.04 -5.46 -5.76
C VAL A 152 -0.68 -4.58 -6.82
N PRO A 153 -1.40 -3.52 -6.45
CA PRO A 153 -1.82 -2.51 -7.39
C PRO A 153 -0.59 -1.74 -7.90
N PHE A 154 -0.48 -1.66 -9.20
CA PHE A 154 0.66 -1.09 -9.90
C PHE A 154 0.17 -0.05 -10.89
N ALA A 155 0.55 1.20 -10.69
CA ALA A 155 0.31 2.23 -11.67
C ALA A 155 1.44 2.27 -12.70
N TYR A 156 1.07 2.34 -13.95
CA TYR A 156 2.00 2.41 -15.05
C TYR A 156 1.79 3.66 -15.90
N GLY A 157 2.87 4.09 -16.58
CA GLY A 157 2.85 5.24 -17.46
C GLY A 157 4.20 5.47 -18.10
N LYS A 158 4.30 6.53 -18.91
CA LYS A 158 5.56 7.02 -19.47
C LYS A 158 6.20 8.03 -18.51
N ALA A 159 7.49 8.30 -18.69
CA ALA A 159 8.23 9.24 -17.84
C ALA A 159 7.59 10.65 -17.79
N ASP A 160 7.00 11.10 -18.90
CA ASP A 160 6.28 12.38 -19.02
C ASP A 160 4.80 12.30 -18.60
N LYS A 161 4.23 11.10 -18.55
CA LYS A 161 2.85 10.80 -18.11
C LYS A 161 2.86 9.57 -17.22
N PRO A 162 3.22 9.70 -15.92
CA PRO A 162 3.45 8.55 -15.04
C PRO A 162 2.20 7.74 -14.73
N TYR A 163 1.00 8.23 -15.04
CA TYR A 163 -0.28 7.64 -14.63
C TYR A 163 -1.21 7.43 -15.83
N GLN A 164 -0.84 6.51 -16.72
CA GLN A 164 -1.70 6.17 -17.86
C GLN A 164 -2.69 5.04 -17.54
N GLY A 165 -2.45 4.27 -16.48
CA GLY A 165 -3.33 3.21 -16.08
C GLY A 165 -2.90 2.51 -14.79
N LEU A 166 -3.76 1.61 -14.34
CA LEU A 166 -3.56 0.75 -13.18
C LEU A 166 -3.54 -0.70 -13.63
N ALA A 167 -2.60 -1.46 -13.11
CA ALA A 167 -2.54 -2.90 -13.22
C ALA A 167 -2.65 -3.51 -11.82
N THR A 168 -3.22 -4.69 -11.71
CA THR A 168 -3.04 -5.53 -10.53
C THR A 168 -2.06 -6.63 -10.89
N LEU A 169 -0.98 -6.71 -10.15
CA LEU A 169 0.01 -7.78 -10.26
C LEU A 169 -0.21 -8.76 -9.11
N TYR A 170 -0.04 -10.03 -9.40
CA TYR A 170 0.04 -11.09 -8.39
C TYR A 170 1.49 -11.52 -8.27
N LEU A 171 2.03 -11.42 -7.06
CA LEU A 171 3.32 -11.99 -6.69
C LEU A 171 3.07 -13.39 -6.17
N CYS A 172 3.33 -14.42 -6.98
CA CYS A 172 3.13 -15.81 -6.63
C CYS A 172 4.47 -16.42 -6.19
N LEU A 173 4.65 -16.63 -4.90
CA LEU A 173 5.87 -17.19 -4.31
C LEU A 173 5.83 -18.72 -4.41
N ASN A 174 6.93 -19.35 -4.84
CA ASN A 174 7.04 -20.80 -4.84
C ASN A 174 7.26 -21.37 -3.42
N ALA A 175 7.06 -22.70 -3.27
CA ALA A 175 7.21 -23.36 -1.98
C ALA A 175 8.62 -23.28 -1.36
N ALA A 176 9.66 -23.09 -2.17
CA ALA A 176 11.05 -22.92 -1.72
C ALA A 176 11.36 -21.48 -1.29
N HIS A 177 10.46 -20.54 -1.51
CA HIS A 177 10.59 -19.10 -1.25
C HIS A 177 11.83 -18.46 -1.93
N ASP A 178 12.24 -18.98 -3.07
CA ASP A 178 13.38 -18.49 -3.85
C ASP A 178 12.99 -17.94 -5.23
N THR A 179 11.74 -18.12 -5.63
CA THR A 179 11.22 -17.70 -6.93
C THR A 179 9.85 -17.05 -6.76
N ILE A 180 9.66 -15.88 -7.37
CA ILE A 180 8.37 -15.20 -7.51
C ILE A 180 7.97 -15.20 -8.98
N ILE A 181 6.81 -15.75 -9.30
CA ILE A 181 6.15 -15.57 -10.59
C ILE A 181 5.25 -14.36 -10.49
N VAL A 182 5.51 -13.34 -11.30
CA VAL A 182 4.67 -12.15 -11.39
C VAL A 182 3.65 -12.37 -12.47
N ARG A 183 2.35 -12.35 -12.12
CA ARG A 183 1.24 -12.45 -13.06
C ARG A 183 0.47 -11.15 -13.13
N ARG A 184 -0.07 -10.84 -14.29
CA ARG A 184 -0.93 -9.68 -14.47
C ARG A 184 -2.40 -10.10 -14.39
N SER A 185 -3.18 -9.40 -13.57
CA SER A 185 -4.62 -9.53 -13.53
C SER A 185 -5.30 -8.42 -14.35
N HIS A 186 -5.84 -7.42 -13.70
CA HIS A 186 -6.59 -6.37 -14.35
C HIS A 186 -5.70 -5.25 -14.89
N LEU A 187 -6.10 -4.68 -16.03
CA LEU A 187 -5.59 -3.42 -16.56
C LEU A 187 -6.76 -2.45 -16.67
N VAL A 188 -6.61 -1.29 -16.06
CA VAL A 188 -7.56 -0.18 -16.18
C VAL A 188 -6.79 1.01 -16.77
N GLY A 189 -7.19 1.43 -17.96
CA GLY A 189 -6.67 2.66 -18.57
C GLY A 189 -7.37 3.86 -17.98
N ILE A 190 -6.61 4.90 -17.67
CA ILE A 190 -7.14 6.20 -17.22
C ILE A 190 -7.45 7.06 -18.43
N ASP A 191 -6.58 7.01 -19.43
CA ASP A 191 -6.72 7.72 -20.71
C ASP A 191 -7.16 6.79 -21.84
N ARG A 192 -7.93 7.28 -22.78
CA ARG A 192 -8.26 6.57 -24.04
C ARG A 192 -7.52 7.21 -25.22
N PRO A 193 -6.83 6.42 -26.08
CA PRO A 193 -6.68 4.97 -26.04
C PRO A 193 -5.77 4.50 -24.91
N VAL A 194 -6.09 3.33 -24.32
CA VAL A 194 -5.28 2.68 -23.29
C VAL A 194 -3.96 2.25 -23.92
N ILE A 195 -2.86 2.85 -23.50
CA ILE A 195 -1.51 2.47 -23.94
C ILE A 195 -0.95 1.50 -22.89
N ILE A 196 -0.88 0.22 -23.25
CA ILE A 196 -0.30 -0.81 -22.39
C ILE A 196 1.20 -0.86 -22.69
N PRO A 197 2.09 -0.66 -21.70
CA PRO A 197 3.52 -0.82 -21.89
C PRO A 197 3.89 -2.25 -22.30
N ASP A 198 4.93 -2.40 -23.11
CA ASP A 198 5.38 -3.71 -23.61
C ASP A 198 5.64 -4.72 -22.48
N TYR A 199 6.20 -4.27 -21.36
CA TYR A 199 6.49 -5.13 -20.20
C TYR A 199 5.23 -5.63 -19.47
N LEU A 200 4.05 -5.09 -19.77
CA LEU A 200 2.74 -5.54 -19.28
C LEU A 200 1.84 -6.08 -20.40
N SER A 201 2.32 -6.12 -21.65
CA SER A 201 1.53 -6.51 -22.81
C SER A 201 1.40 -8.04 -22.93
N VAL A 202 0.95 -8.68 -21.86
CA VAL A 202 0.65 -10.12 -21.78
C VAL A 202 -0.85 -10.33 -21.63
N PRO A 203 -1.40 -11.53 -21.96
CA PRO A 203 -2.79 -11.87 -21.70
C PRO A 203 -3.17 -11.74 -20.22
N TYR A 204 -4.48 -11.72 -19.95
CA TYR A 204 -5.01 -11.82 -18.58
C TYR A 204 -4.49 -13.08 -17.90
N ASP A 205 -4.10 -12.95 -16.62
CA ASP A 205 -3.53 -13.99 -15.76
C ASP A 205 -2.25 -14.67 -16.32
N ALA A 206 -1.64 -14.09 -17.35
CA ALA A 206 -0.38 -14.59 -17.85
C ALA A 206 0.81 -14.10 -17.02
N GLU A 207 1.88 -14.88 -17.08
CA GLU A 207 3.16 -14.50 -16.48
C GLU A 207 3.75 -13.28 -17.18
N VAL A 208 4.12 -12.28 -16.37
CA VAL A 208 4.84 -11.08 -16.81
C VAL A 208 6.34 -11.29 -16.71
N CYS A 209 6.79 -11.84 -15.58
CA CYS A 209 8.18 -12.20 -15.37
C CYS A 209 8.33 -13.25 -14.26
N THR A 210 9.45 -13.95 -14.28
CA THR A 210 9.90 -14.80 -13.19
C THR A 210 11.10 -14.15 -12.52
N LEU A 211 10.99 -13.88 -11.22
CA LEU A 211 12.02 -13.29 -10.40
C LEU A 211 12.68 -14.36 -9.53
N ARG A 212 13.98 -14.30 -9.39
CA ARG A 212 14.76 -15.13 -8.48
C ARG A 212 15.35 -14.29 -7.37
N ARG A 213 15.40 -14.84 -6.17
CA ARG A 213 16.00 -14.18 -5.01
C ARG A 213 17.50 -14.00 -5.23
N VAL A 214 17.97 -12.77 -5.07
CA VAL A 214 19.40 -12.46 -5.09
C VAL A 214 20.05 -13.02 -3.82
N LYS A 215 20.99 -13.94 -3.98
CA LYS A 215 21.75 -14.47 -2.84
C LYS A 215 22.81 -13.44 -2.46
N LYS A 216 22.77 -13.02 -1.21
CA LYS A 216 23.84 -12.20 -0.61
C LYS A 216 25.00 -13.05 -0.19
#